data_43f355561a95aa64074e5baec6e2d7cd
#
_entry.id   43f355561a95aa64074e5baec6e2d7cd
#
_cell.length_a   1.000
_cell.length_b   1.000
_cell.length_c   1.000
_cell.angle_alpha   90.00
_cell.angle_beta   90.00
_cell.angle_gamma   90.00
#
_symmetry.space_group_name_H-M   'P 1'
#
loop_
_entity.id
_entity.type
_entity.pdbx_description
1 polymer ?
#
loop_
_entity_poly.entity_id
_entity_poly.type
_entity_poly.pdbx_seq_one_letter_code
_entity_poly.pdbx_strand_id
1 'polypeptide(L)'
;MDGSGQNNKKVLRSRNGVKITLNDQNGQEQFIAETPGGQKITLQDGPGSIEILDSNGNSIKLETSGITVNAAAQVKVTASVVEVDASMVTVNAPIATFSGTVQAQTVICSSIISASYTPGAGNIW
;
A
#
# COMPACT_ATOMS: atom_id res chain seq x y z
N MET A 1 3.85 23.02 25.64
CA MET A 1 4.93 22.49 26.45
C MET A 1 4.55 21.09 26.93
N ASP A 2 5.42 20.15 26.82
CA ASP A 2 5.14 18.80 27.31
C ASP A 2 5.42 18.69 28.83
N GLY A 3 5.14 17.53 29.41
CA GLY A 3 5.27 17.34 30.84
C GLY A 3 6.69 17.28 31.38
N SER A 4 7.69 17.23 30.51
CA SER A 4 9.09 17.19 30.91
C SER A 4 9.71 18.58 31.04
N GLY A 5 8.98 19.63 30.79
CA GLY A 5 9.49 20.98 30.79
C GLY A 5 10.15 21.39 29.48
N GLN A 6 10.19 20.52 28.49
CA GLN A 6 10.67 20.80 27.17
C GLN A 6 9.50 21.07 26.22
N ASN A 7 9.68 21.99 25.29
CA ASN A 7 8.67 22.31 24.30
C ASN A 7 8.99 21.55 23.02
N ASN A 8 8.71 20.25 23.02
CA ASN A 8 8.99 19.38 21.87
C ASN A 8 7.89 19.39 20.83
N LYS A 9 6.70 19.85 21.19
CA LYS A 9 5.57 19.84 20.28
C LYS A 9 5.22 21.23 19.82
N LYS A 10 5.07 21.38 18.51
CA LYS A 10 4.57 22.61 17.90
C LYS A 10 3.36 22.25 17.05
N VAL A 11 2.28 22.97 17.24
CA VAL A 11 1.02 22.68 16.54
C VAL A 11 0.54 23.95 15.85
N LEU A 12 0.27 23.81 14.55
CA LEU A 12 -0.38 24.85 13.77
C LEU A 12 -1.80 24.36 13.45
N ARG A 13 -2.79 25.17 13.81
CA ARG A 13 -4.19 24.79 13.63
C ARG A 13 -4.93 25.89 12.89
N SER A 14 -5.67 25.50 11.84
CA SER A 14 -6.52 26.43 11.12
C SER A 14 -7.86 26.60 11.84
N ARG A 15 -8.66 27.57 11.37
CA ARG A 15 -9.97 27.86 11.95
C ARG A 15 -10.89 26.63 11.93
N ASN A 16 -10.86 25.86 10.85
CA ASN A 16 -11.75 24.72 10.68
C ASN A 16 -11.14 23.40 11.12
N GLY A 17 -9.96 23.41 11.76
CA GLY A 17 -9.39 22.22 12.37
C GLY A 17 -8.36 21.47 11.55
N VAL A 18 -7.88 22.03 10.44
CA VAL A 18 -6.70 21.47 9.77
C VAL A 18 -5.50 21.70 10.67
N LYS A 19 -4.74 20.65 10.92
CA LYS A 19 -3.69 20.68 11.93
C LYS A 19 -2.39 20.12 11.41
N ILE A 20 -1.29 20.81 11.71
CA ILE A 20 0.06 20.32 11.47
C ILE A 20 0.77 20.24 12.82
N THR A 21 1.33 19.09 13.11
CA THR A 21 2.06 18.84 14.35
C THR A 21 3.50 18.53 14.07
N LEU A 22 4.42 19.23 14.73
CA LEU A 22 5.84 18.93 14.72
C LEU A 22 6.21 18.47 16.13
N ASN A 23 6.80 17.28 16.22
CA ASN A 23 7.26 16.74 17.48
C ASN A 23 8.76 16.52 17.41
N ASP A 24 9.52 17.24 18.24
CA ASP A 24 10.98 17.23 18.24
C ASP A 24 11.57 16.31 19.31
N GLN A 25 10.80 15.36 19.82
CA GLN A 25 11.31 14.43 20.83
C GLN A 25 12.45 13.61 20.24
N ASN A 26 13.61 13.63 20.91
CA ASN A 26 14.82 12.98 20.44
C ASN A 26 14.58 11.50 20.12
N GLY A 27 14.93 11.10 18.89
CA GLY A 27 14.79 9.71 18.45
C GLY A 27 13.38 9.31 18.07
N GLN A 28 12.41 10.20 18.26
CA GLN A 28 11.02 9.94 17.91
C GLN A 28 10.37 11.17 17.27
N GLU A 29 11.14 11.84 16.45
CA GLU A 29 10.66 13.01 15.74
C GLU A 29 9.48 12.65 14.85
N GLN A 30 8.48 13.53 14.78
CA GLN A 30 7.28 13.30 13.99
C GLN A 30 6.86 14.56 13.25
N PHE A 31 6.33 14.35 12.06
CA PHE A 31 5.54 15.34 11.33
C PHE A 31 4.18 14.74 11.05
N ILE A 32 3.11 15.42 11.46
CA ILE A 32 1.75 14.94 11.27
C ILE A 32 0.93 16.04 10.63
N ALA A 33 0.27 15.74 9.52
CA ALA A 33 -0.70 16.62 8.88
C ALA A 33 -2.04 15.92 8.87
N GLU A 34 -3.08 16.60 9.34
CA GLU A 34 -4.39 15.97 9.43
C GLU A 34 -5.51 16.99 9.25
N THR A 35 -6.66 16.49 8.81
CA THR A 35 -7.86 17.27 8.66
C THR A 35 -8.89 16.81 9.69
N PRO A 36 -9.90 17.64 9.99
CA PRO A 36 -10.91 17.24 10.98
C PRO A 36 -11.75 16.04 10.56
N GLY A 37 -11.78 15.73 9.25
CA GLY A 37 -12.50 14.56 8.76
C GLY A 37 -11.78 13.24 8.91
N GLY A 38 -10.52 13.24 9.39
CA GLY A 38 -9.79 12.02 9.65
C GLY A 38 -8.76 11.63 8.60
N GLN A 39 -8.48 12.48 7.62
CA GLN A 39 -7.39 12.26 6.67
C GLN A 39 -6.08 12.63 7.37
N LYS A 40 -5.06 11.79 7.23
CA LYS A 40 -3.84 11.97 8.02
C LYS A 40 -2.62 11.45 7.31
N ILE A 41 -1.52 12.19 7.40
CA ILE A 41 -0.19 11.78 6.94
C ILE A 41 0.75 11.91 8.13
N THR A 42 1.48 10.83 8.42
CA THR A 42 2.43 10.80 9.53
C THR A 42 3.79 10.37 9.03
N LEU A 43 4.81 11.16 9.34
CA LEU A 43 6.21 10.80 9.16
C LEU A 43 6.79 10.67 10.56
N GLN A 44 7.45 9.55 10.84
CA GLN A 44 7.91 9.26 12.20
C GLN A 44 9.27 8.59 12.18
N ASP A 45 10.16 9.09 13.03
CA ASP A 45 11.43 8.43 13.29
C ASP A 45 11.33 7.54 14.52
N GLY A 46 12.23 6.60 14.61
CA GLY A 46 12.43 5.72 15.73
C GLY A 46 11.34 4.68 16.01
N PRO A 47 11.20 3.62 15.26
CA PRO A 47 11.78 3.34 13.95
C PRO A 47 11.09 4.13 12.84
N GLY A 48 11.78 4.35 11.74
CA GLY A 48 11.25 5.15 10.66
C GLY A 48 9.99 4.55 10.05
N SER A 49 8.96 5.38 9.89
CA SER A 49 7.76 4.97 9.19
C SER A 49 7.06 6.17 8.58
N ILE A 50 6.32 5.90 7.52
CA ILE A 50 5.44 6.87 6.88
C ILE A 50 4.08 6.22 6.72
N GLU A 51 3.04 6.90 7.15
CA GLU A 51 1.69 6.39 7.05
C GLU A 51 0.76 7.44 6.45
N ILE A 52 -0.03 7.03 5.48
CA ILE A 52 -1.07 7.85 4.88
C ILE A 52 -2.38 7.11 5.08
N LEU A 53 -3.35 7.77 5.70
CA LEU A 53 -4.64 7.14 5.89
C LEU A 53 -5.78 8.13 5.69
N ASP A 54 -6.93 7.59 5.35
CA ASP A 54 -8.14 8.38 5.24
C ASP A 54 -9.20 7.87 6.23
N SER A 55 -10.36 8.52 6.22
CA SER A 55 -11.44 8.15 7.13
C SER A 55 -12.29 6.98 6.62
N ASN A 56 -11.97 6.44 5.44
CA ASN A 56 -12.75 5.37 4.81
C ASN A 56 -12.16 3.98 5.01
N GLY A 57 -11.04 3.87 5.72
CA GLY A 57 -10.37 2.60 5.94
C GLY A 57 -9.28 2.28 4.94
N ASN A 58 -8.86 3.26 4.15
CA ASN A 58 -7.76 3.09 3.21
C ASN A 58 -6.46 3.59 3.84
N SER A 59 -5.36 2.89 3.58
CA SER A 59 -4.06 3.31 4.11
C SER A 59 -2.91 2.81 3.25
N ILE A 60 -1.81 3.55 3.31
CA ILE A 60 -0.52 3.15 2.76
C ILE A 60 0.48 3.33 3.89
N LYS A 61 1.24 2.28 4.19
CA LYS A 61 2.22 2.33 5.25
C LYS A 61 3.57 1.84 4.76
N LEU A 62 4.60 2.63 4.99
CA LEU A 62 5.99 2.32 4.68
C LEU A 62 6.72 2.15 5.99
N GLU A 63 7.32 0.99 6.22
CA GLU A 63 8.04 0.71 7.46
C GLU A 63 9.14 -0.31 7.22
N THR A 64 9.85 -0.70 8.27
CA THR A 64 10.99 -1.61 8.13
C THR A 64 10.60 -2.97 7.57
N SER A 65 9.39 -3.43 7.79
CA SER A 65 8.90 -4.69 7.25
C SER A 65 8.47 -4.60 5.79
N GLY A 66 8.33 -3.38 5.24
CA GLY A 66 7.95 -3.18 3.86
C GLY A 66 6.85 -2.15 3.67
N ILE A 67 6.18 -2.25 2.55
CA ILE A 67 5.10 -1.34 2.18
C ILE A 67 3.80 -2.11 2.18
N THR A 68 2.80 -1.60 2.86
CA THR A 68 1.47 -2.20 2.94
C THR A 68 0.44 -1.23 2.37
N VAL A 69 -0.38 -1.71 1.45
CA VAL A 69 -1.50 -0.94 0.89
C VAL A 69 -2.79 -1.65 1.29
N ASN A 70 -3.64 -0.95 2.04
CA ASN A 70 -4.94 -1.45 2.45
C ASN A 70 -6.04 -0.58 1.86
N ALA A 71 -6.96 -1.22 1.16
CA ALA A 71 -8.12 -0.53 0.60
C ALA A 71 -9.39 -1.19 1.13
N ALA A 72 -10.35 -0.38 1.55
CA ALA A 72 -11.59 -0.89 2.10
C ALA A 72 -12.45 -1.60 1.05
N ALA A 73 -12.38 -1.12 -0.20
CA ALA A 73 -13.22 -1.65 -1.26
C ALA A 73 -12.43 -2.10 -2.49
N GLN A 74 -11.51 -1.27 -2.99
CA GLN A 74 -10.90 -1.53 -4.28
C GLN A 74 -9.56 -0.82 -4.40
N VAL A 75 -8.58 -1.47 -5.03
CA VAL A 75 -7.37 -0.84 -5.52
C VAL A 75 -7.40 -0.92 -7.04
N LYS A 76 -7.31 0.22 -7.72
CA LYS A 76 -7.30 0.27 -9.17
C LYS A 76 -5.98 0.86 -9.64
N VAL A 77 -5.29 0.13 -10.52
CA VAL A 77 -4.05 0.58 -11.12
C VAL A 77 -4.27 0.69 -12.62
N THR A 78 -4.11 1.89 -13.17
CA THR A 78 -4.28 2.14 -14.59
C THR A 78 -3.02 2.77 -15.13
N ALA A 79 -2.40 2.12 -16.10
CA ALA A 79 -1.15 2.59 -16.69
C ALA A 79 -0.96 1.96 -18.06
N SER A 80 -0.12 2.60 -18.89
CA SER A 80 0.29 1.98 -20.16
C SER A 80 1.06 0.69 -19.89
N VAL A 81 1.87 0.64 -18.83
CA VAL A 81 2.65 -0.53 -18.44
C VAL A 81 2.61 -0.64 -16.92
N VAL A 82 2.33 -1.83 -16.42
CA VAL A 82 2.50 -2.17 -15.01
C VAL A 82 3.54 -3.28 -14.94
N GLU A 83 4.60 -3.05 -14.18
CA GLU A 83 5.71 -3.97 -14.07
C GLU A 83 5.88 -4.40 -12.63
N VAL A 84 5.95 -5.71 -12.39
CA VAL A 84 6.17 -6.27 -11.06
C VAL A 84 7.40 -7.15 -11.12
N ASP A 85 8.46 -6.76 -10.42
CA ASP A 85 9.71 -7.52 -10.29
C ASP A 85 9.80 -8.06 -8.89
N ALA A 86 9.69 -9.37 -8.73
CA ALA A 86 9.71 -10.01 -7.42
C ALA A 86 10.20 -11.44 -7.55
N SER A 87 10.75 -11.98 -6.47
CA SER A 87 11.07 -13.41 -6.41
C SER A 87 9.82 -14.26 -6.44
N MET A 88 8.72 -13.72 -5.90
CA MET A 88 7.44 -14.42 -5.87
C MET A 88 6.30 -13.41 -5.86
N VAL A 89 5.28 -13.68 -6.64
CA VAL A 89 4.04 -12.91 -6.62
C VAL A 89 2.92 -13.85 -6.22
N THR A 90 2.19 -13.50 -5.17
CA THR A 90 1.07 -14.30 -4.67
C THR A 90 -0.23 -13.53 -4.90
N VAL A 91 -1.18 -14.17 -5.56
CA VAL A 91 -2.51 -13.61 -5.76
C VAL A 91 -3.51 -14.52 -5.07
N ASN A 92 -4.15 -14.01 -4.02
CA ASN A 92 -5.20 -14.73 -3.29
C ASN A 92 -6.53 -14.13 -3.69
N ALA A 93 -7.18 -14.76 -4.65
CA ALA A 93 -8.47 -14.29 -5.16
C ALA A 93 -9.25 -15.48 -5.70
N PRO A 94 -10.57 -15.49 -5.56
CA PRO A 94 -11.37 -16.55 -6.19
C PRO A 94 -11.25 -16.53 -7.71
N ILE A 95 -11.08 -15.36 -8.31
CA ILE A 95 -11.00 -15.19 -9.76
C ILE A 95 -9.92 -14.17 -10.07
N ALA A 96 -9.03 -14.51 -10.99
CA ALA A 96 -8.10 -13.57 -11.63
C ALA A 96 -8.42 -13.57 -13.12
N THR A 97 -8.72 -12.41 -13.68
CA THR A 97 -9.15 -12.28 -15.07
C THR A 97 -8.09 -11.56 -15.89
N PHE A 98 -7.74 -12.14 -17.02
CA PHE A 98 -6.83 -11.57 -18.00
C PHE A 98 -7.58 -11.45 -19.33
N SER A 99 -7.73 -10.24 -19.81
CA SER A 99 -8.48 -10.00 -21.06
C SER A 99 -7.65 -10.24 -22.32
N GLY A 100 -6.34 -10.39 -22.16
CA GLY A 100 -5.44 -10.60 -23.29
C GLY A 100 -4.72 -11.93 -23.16
N THR A 101 -3.42 -11.91 -23.42
CA THR A 101 -2.58 -13.10 -23.44
C THR A 101 -1.84 -13.24 -22.13
N VAL A 102 -1.80 -14.44 -21.59
CA VAL A 102 -0.96 -14.80 -20.44
C VAL A 102 0.23 -15.60 -20.99
N GLN A 103 1.43 -15.08 -20.74
CA GLN A 103 2.66 -15.75 -21.15
C GLN A 103 3.44 -16.17 -19.92
N ALA A 104 3.76 -17.45 -19.83
CA ALA A 104 4.47 -18.02 -18.70
C ALA A 104 5.37 -19.13 -19.20
N GLN A 105 6.50 -19.35 -18.49
CA GLN A 105 7.37 -20.49 -18.81
C GLN A 105 6.69 -21.81 -18.46
N THR A 106 5.96 -21.81 -17.35
CA THR A 106 5.28 -23.01 -16.87
C THR A 106 3.98 -22.60 -16.20
N VAL A 107 2.92 -23.34 -16.47
CA VAL A 107 1.64 -23.17 -15.78
C VAL A 107 1.32 -24.47 -15.05
N ILE A 108 1.08 -24.39 -13.75
CA ILE A 108 0.66 -25.51 -12.93
C ILE A 108 -0.75 -25.20 -12.43
N CYS A 109 -1.71 -26.02 -12.79
CA CYS A 109 -3.09 -25.80 -12.41
C CYS A 109 -3.81 -27.16 -12.23
N SER A 110 -4.91 -27.14 -11.48
CA SER A 110 -5.72 -28.35 -11.26
C SER A 110 -6.55 -28.70 -12.47
N SER A 111 -7.01 -27.70 -13.23
CA SER A 111 -7.80 -27.95 -14.43
C SER A 111 -7.68 -26.78 -15.39
N ILE A 112 -7.84 -27.07 -16.67
CA ILE A 112 -7.90 -26.08 -17.74
C ILE A 112 -9.21 -26.28 -18.47
N ILE A 113 -9.97 -25.21 -18.64
CA ILE A 113 -11.17 -25.21 -19.45
C ILE A 113 -10.93 -24.22 -20.58
N SER A 114 -10.97 -24.71 -21.82
CA SER A 114 -10.67 -23.92 -23.00
C SER A 114 -11.54 -24.36 -24.15
N ALA A 115 -12.07 -23.40 -24.91
CA ALA A 115 -12.79 -23.69 -26.14
C ALA A 115 -11.85 -24.20 -27.23
N SER A 116 -10.56 -23.82 -27.15
CA SER A 116 -9.59 -24.18 -28.17
C SER A 116 -8.24 -24.33 -27.48
N TYR A 117 -7.79 -25.57 -27.28
CA TYR A 117 -6.51 -25.86 -26.64
C TYR A 117 -5.54 -26.44 -27.66
N THR A 118 -4.39 -25.79 -27.82
CA THR A 118 -3.35 -26.24 -28.71
C THR A 118 -2.14 -26.65 -27.89
N PRO A 119 -1.84 -27.95 -27.75
CA PRO A 119 -0.65 -28.40 -27.05
C PRO A 119 0.61 -28.04 -27.83
N GLY A 120 1.69 -27.84 -27.10
CA GLY A 120 2.99 -27.58 -27.72
C GLY A 120 3.58 -28.79 -28.40
N ALA A 121 4.69 -28.55 -29.10
CA ALA A 121 5.44 -29.63 -29.74
C ALA A 121 5.88 -30.67 -28.70
N GLY A 122 5.77 -31.92 -29.00
CA GLY A 122 6.08 -33.00 -28.08
C GLY A 122 4.90 -33.48 -27.25
N ASN A 123 3.78 -32.80 -27.33
CA ASN A 123 2.55 -33.23 -26.69
C ASN A 123 1.78 -34.11 -27.64
N ILE A 124 1.85 -35.41 -27.43
CA ILE A 124 1.28 -36.40 -28.31
C ILE A 124 0.24 -37.18 -27.55
N TRP A 125 -0.86 -37.49 -28.18
CA TRP A 125 -1.88 -38.42 -27.69
C TRP A 125 -2.27 -39.43 -28.70
#